data_597dbcc05b12e815ed43a7bcff813b97
#
_entry.id   597dbcc05b12e815ed43a7bcff813b97
#
_cell.length_a   1.000
_cell.length_b   1.000
_cell.length_c   1.000
_cell.angle_alpha   90.00
_cell.angle_beta   90.00
_cell.angle_gamma   90.00
#
_symmetry.space_group_name_H-M   'P 1'
#
loop_
_entity.id
_entity.type
_entity.pdbx_description
1 polymer ?
#
loop_
_entity_poly.entity_id
_entity_poly.type
_entity_poly.pdbx_seq_one_letter_code
_entity_poly.pdbx_strand_id
1 'polypeptide(L)'
;MPDYKIAPSILSADFARLGQEVDNVLKSGADIVHFDVMDNHYVPNLTIGPLICDALRKHGVTAEIDVHLMVKPVDRIVPDFAKAGASYITFHPEASEHVDRTLQLIKAEGCKSGLVFNPATPLDYLNYVIDKVDMVLLMSVNPGFGGQSFIPSALDKLREARKIIDASGRDIRLEIDGGVKVNNIRDIAEAGADTFVAGSAIFGAAQDSDPNDYDSVVQAMRDELAKVDVK
;
A
#
# COMPACT_ATOMS: atom_id res chain seq x y z
N MET A 1 -7.56 -0.17 20.62
CA MET A 1 -8.11 -0.19 19.26
C MET A 1 -7.02 -0.69 18.33
N PRO A 2 -7.33 -1.41 17.28
CA PRO A 2 -6.33 -1.76 16.27
C PRO A 2 -5.65 -0.50 15.72
N ASP A 3 -4.36 -0.61 15.37
CA ASP A 3 -3.58 0.50 14.81
C ASP A 3 -3.82 0.57 13.29
N TYR A 4 -5.00 1.07 12.90
CA TYR A 4 -5.38 1.23 11.50
C TYR A 4 -4.60 2.35 10.82
N LYS A 5 -4.06 2.07 9.62
CA LYS A 5 -3.32 3.02 8.78
C LYS A 5 -4.07 3.34 7.49
N ILE A 6 -4.18 4.61 7.17
CA ILE A 6 -4.66 5.09 5.87
C ILE A 6 -3.43 5.45 5.04
N ALA A 7 -3.33 4.84 3.86
CA ALA A 7 -2.20 4.96 2.94
C ALA A 7 -2.67 5.55 1.59
N PRO A 8 -2.71 6.89 1.43
CA PRO A 8 -3.06 7.50 0.16
C PRO A 8 -2.12 7.10 -0.97
N SER A 9 -2.65 6.51 -2.05
CA SER A 9 -1.86 6.25 -3.26
C SER A 9 -1.69 7.53 -4.08
N ILE A 10 -0.46 8.01 -4.15
CA ILE A 10 -0.10 9.21 -4.91
C ILE A 10 -0.27 9.07 -6.43
N LEU A 11 -0.55 7.87 -6.92
CA LEU A 11 -0.91 7.64 -8.32
C LEU A 11 -2.10 8.52 -8.76
N SER A 12 -2.97 8.89 -7.82
CA SER A 12 -4.15 9.74 -8.06
C SER A 12 -3.95 11.22 -7.74
N ALA A 13 -2.77 11.62 -7.25
CA ALA A 13 -2.44 12.99 -6.89
C ALA A 13 -2.14 13.87 -8.11
N ASP A 14 -2.17 15.19 -7.94
CA ASP A 14 -1.67 16.14 -8.94
C ASP A 14 -0.13 16.16 -8.93
N PHE A 15 0.49 15.52 -9.90
CA PHE A 15 1.96 15.44 -10.01
C PHE A 15 2.64 16.79 -10.23
N ALA A 16 1.92 17.81 -10.72
CA ALA A 16 2.47 19.15 -10.83
C ALA A 16 2.70 19.83 -9.47
N ARG A 17 2.05 19.32 -8.40
CA ARG A 17 2.13 19.82 -7.03
C ARG A 17 2.34 18.70 -6.01
N LEU A 18 2.97 17.61 -6.40
CA LEU A 18 2.99 16.35 -5.65
C LEU A 18 3.45 16.53 -4.18
N GLY A 19 4.49 17.35 -3.91
CA GLY A 19 4.94 17.63 -2.56
C GLY A 19 3.84 18.26 -1.69
N GLN A 20 3.09 19.21 -2.24
CA GLN A 20 1.96 19.86 -1.56
C GLN A 20 0.80 18.89 -1.33
N GLU A 21 0.48 18.07 -2.33
CA GLU A 21 -0.56 17.03 -2.24
C GLU A 21 -0.26 16.05 -1.08
N VAL A 22 0.99 15.60 -0.98
CA VAL A 22 1.44 14.71 0.11
C VAL A 22 1.38 15.42 1.47
N ASP A 23 1.86 16.67 1.55
CA ASP A 23 1.77 17.46 2.79
C ASP A 23 0.30 17.59 3.25
N ASN A 24 -0.60 17.92 2.34
CA ASN A 24 -2.00 18.13 2.65
C ASN A 24 -2.68 16.85 3.14
N VAL A 25 -2.50 15.72 2.43
CA VAL A 25 -3.15 14.48 2.83
C VAL A 25 -2.60 13.93 4.16
N LEU A 26 -1.30 14.11 4.45
CA LEU A 26 -0.72 13.75 5.74
C LEU A 26 -1.24 14.65 6.88
N LYS A 27 -1.37 15.96 6.65
CA LYS A 27 -1.98 16.89 7.61
C LYS A 27 -3.46 16.60 7.85
N SER A 28 -4.17 16.07 6.86
CA SER A 28 -5.55 15.58 7.00
C SER A 28 -5.69 14.32 7.83
N GLY A 29 -4.57 13.69 8.25
CA GLY A 29 -4.57 12.53 9.15
C GLY A 29 -4.29 11.19 8.49
N ALA A 30 -3.75 11.16 7.28
CA ALA A 30 -3.18 9.95 6.69
C ALA A 30 -1.84 9.58 7.34
N ASP A 31 -1.44 8.31 7.26
CA ASP A 31 -0.29 7.77 8.00
C ASP A 31 0.91 7.44 7.12
N ILE A 32 0.67 6.87 5.96
CA ILE A 32 1.68 6.28 5.06
C ILE A 32 1.47 6.86 3.67
N VAL A 33 2.54 7.07 2.93
CA VAL A 33 2.44 7.42 1.50
C VAL A 33 2.59 6.16 0.68
N HIS A 34 1.53 5.75 -0.03
CA HIS A 34 1.58 4.60 -0.93
C HIS A 34 2.07 5.02 -2.32
N PHE A 35 3.08 4.30 -2.83
CA PHE A 35 3.87 4.70 -3.97
C PHE A 35 3.87 3.58 -5.04
N ASP A 36 2.95 3.68 -6.02
CA ASP A 36 2.74 2.69 -7.08
C ASP A 36 3.74 2.83 -8.22
N VAL A 37 4.63 1.84 -8.37
CA VAL A 37 5.67 1.79 -9.40
C VAL A 37 5.33 0.79 -10.48
N MET A 38 5.21 1.26 -11.73
CA MET A 38 4.84 0.46 -12.90
C MET A 38 5.85 0.66 -14.04
N ASP A 39 6.24 -0.41 -14.71
CA ASP A 39 7.31 -0.43 -15.73
C ASP A 39 6.83 -0.65 -17.16
N ASN A 40 5.52 -0.67 -17.39
CA ASN A 40 4.91 -1.03 -18.69
C ASN A 40 5.33 -2.41 -19.21
N HIS A 41 5.75 -3.30 -18.31
CA HIS A 41 6.12 -4.67 -18.62
C HIS A 41 5.37 -5.67 -17.74
N TYR A 42 5.43 -5.53 -16.41
CA TYR A 42 4.65 -6.35 -15.49
C TYR A 42 3.16 -5.99 -15.57
N VAL A 43 2.83 -4.71 -15.68
CA VAL A 43 1.49 -4.16 -15.91
C VAL A 43 1.48 -3.23 -17.12
N PRO A 44 0.33 -3.05 -17.81
CA PRO A 44 0.26 -2.24 -19.03
C PRO A 44 0.17 -0.73 -18.74
N ASN A 45 0.99 -0.22 -17.84
CA ASN A 45 1.09 1.20 -17.48
C ASN A 45 2.52 1.53 -17.05
N LEU A 46 2.91 2.79 -17.19
CA LEU A 46 4.19 3.34 -16.75
C LEU A 46 3.93 4.49 -15.80
N THR A 47 4.56 4.50 -14.62
CA THR A 47 4.31 5.55 -13.63
C THR A 47 5.58 6.29 -13.23
N ILE A 48 6.11 6.04 -12.06
CA ILE A 48 7.15 6.81 -11.39
C ILE A 48 8.27 5.90 -10.88
N GLY A 49 9.40 6.50 -10.59
CA GLY A 49 10.58 5.77 -10.12
C GLY A 49 11.24 6.39 -8.90
N PRO A 50 12.45 5.90 -8.53
CA PRO A 50 13.18 6.33 -7.34
C PRO A 50 13.42 7.84 -7.25
N LEU A 51 13.54 8.52 -8.41
CA LEU A 51 13.71 9.98 -8.49
C LEU A 51 12.57 10.73 -7.76
N ILE A 52 11.35 10.26 -7.88
CA ILE A 52 10.17 10.91 -7.24
C ILE A 52 10.17 10.60 -5.73
N CYS A 53 10.54 9.39 -5.31
CA CYS A 53 10.69 9.05 -3.89
C CYS A 53 11.74 9.94 -3.22
N ASP A 54 12.91 10.08 -3.82
CA ASP A 54 13.98 10.99 -3.37
C ASP A 54 13.52 12.46 -3.32
N ALA A 55 12.75 12.90 -4.33
CA ALA A 55 12.20 14.26 -4.36
C ALA A 55 11.22 14.52 -3.20
N LEU A 56 10.34 13.56 -2.84
CA LEU A 56 9.46 13.66 -1.68
C LEU A 56 10.25 13.74 -0.37
N ARG A 57 11.31 12.94 -0.20
CA ARG A 57 12.19 13.02 0.96
C ARG A 57 12.90 14.37 1.05
N LYS A 58 13.43 14.90 -0.06
CA LYS A 58 14.03 16.23 -0.13
C LYS A 58 13.04 17.36 0.12
N HIS A 59 11.77 17.19 -0.25
CA HIS A 59 10.69 18.11 0.08
C HIS A 59 10.41 18.17 1.58
N GLY A 60 10.77 17.15 2.35
CA GLY A 60 10.60 17.10 3.80
C GLY A 60 9.59 16.06 4.29
N VAL A 61 9.09 15.18 3.43
CA VAL A 61 8.18 14.09 3.84
C VAL A 61 8.91 13.13 4.77
N THR A 62 8.45 13.03 6.03
CA THR A 62 9.00 12.15 7.06
C THR A 62 8.16 10.89 7.29
N ALA A 63 6.89 10.89 6.86
CA ALA A 63 6.02 9.72 6.94
C ALA A 63 6.64 8.49 6.24
N GLU A 64 6.22 7.29 6.63
CA GLU A 64 6.62 6.07 5.93
C GLU A 64 6.19 6.15 4.46
N ILE A 65 7.07 5.74 3.55
CA ILE A 65 6.77 5.56 2.13
C ILE A 65 6.77 4.07 1.86
N ASP A 66 5.61 3.56 1.50
CA ASP A 66 5.41 2.18 1.09
C ASP A 66 5.47 2.09 -0.43
N VAL A 67 6.52 1.45 -0.94
CA VAL A 67 6.79 1.32 -2.37
C VAL A 67 6.26 -0.02 -2.87
N HIS A 68 5.18 0.01 -3.63
CA HIS A 68 4.60 -1.15 -4.30
C HIS A 68 5.19 -1.32 -5.70
N LEU A 69 6.00 -2.36 -5.89
CA LEU A 69 6.71 -2.64 -7.14
C LEU A 69 5.90 -3.55 -8.08
N MET A 70 5.29 -2.98 -9.08
CA MET A 70 4.69 -3.66 -10.24
C MET A 70 5.68 -3.63 -11.41
N VAL A 71 6.85 -4.21 -11.19
CA VAL A 71 7.98 -4.20 -12.15
C VAL A 71 8.62 -5.57 -12.28
N LYS A 72 9.17 -5.88 -13.46
CA LYS A 72 9.87 -7.15 -13.71
C LYS A 72 11.08 -6.94 -14.62
N PRO A 73 12.30 -7.40 -14.23
CA PRO A 73 12.65 -8.07 -12.98
C PRO A 73 12.71 -7.09 -11.79
N VAL A 74 12.30 -7.52 -10.61
CA VAL A 74 12.15 -6.64 -9.45
C VAL A 74 13.47 -6.33 -8.74
N ASP A 75 14.40 -7.28 -8.62
CA ASP A 75 15.60 -7.18 -7.78
C ASP A 75 16.47 -5.95 -8.11
N ARG A 76 16.53 -5.55 -9.38
CA ARG A 76 17.44 -4.49 -9.85
C ARG A 76 17.11 -3.10 -9.30
N ILE A 77 15.82 -2.82 -9.03
CA ILE A 77 15.38 -1.48 -8.64
C ILE A 77 15.29 -1.33 -7.11
N VAL A 78 15.35 -2.44 -6.36
CA VAL A 78 15.26 -2.43 -4.90
C VAL A 78 16.29 -1.51 -4.24
N PRO A 79 17.62 -1.60 -4.56
CA PRO A 79 18.62 -0.73 -3.93
C PRO A 79 18.38 0.76 -4.23
N ASP A 80 17.86 1.09 -5.41
CA ASP A 80 17.60 2.47 -5.81
C ASP A 80 16.47 3.08 -4.99
N PHE A 81 15.38 2.33 -4.74
CA PHE A 81 14.29 2.77 -3.88
C PHE A 81 14.70 2.86 -2.41
N ALA A 82 15.46 1.91 -1.91
CA ALA A 82 15.99 1.96 -0.56
C ALA A 82 16.84 3.23 -0.35
N LYS A 83 17.76 3.51 -1.27
CA LYS A 83 18.58 4.73 -1.25
C LYS A 83 17.75 6.01 -1.37
N ALA A 84 16.65 5.96 -2.11
CA ALA A 84 15.71 7.09 -2.26
C ALA A 84 14.86 7.33 -1.01
N GLY A 85 14.91 6.43 -0.01
CA GLY A 85 14.24 6.60 1.28
C GLY A 85 12.91 5.86 1.42
N ALA A 86 12.68 4.78 0.68
CA ALA A 86 11.56 3.87 0.91
C ALA A 86 11.61 3.30 2.35
N SER A 87 10.44 3.16 3.00
CA SER A 87 10.30 2.52 4.31
C SER A 87 9.93 1.05 4.17
N TYR A 88 8.96 0.78 3.30
CA TYR A 88 8.57 -0.55 2.86
C TYR A 88 8.87 -0.70 1.37
N ILE A 89 9.22 -1.90 0.96
CA ILE A 89 9.26 -2.31 -0.44
C ILE A 89 8.50 -3.62 -0.56
N THR A 90 7.41 -3.58 -1.32
CA THR A 90 6.54 -4.72 -1.57
C THR A 90 6.59 -5.11 -3.04
N PHE A 91 6.53 -6.39 -3.34
CA PHE A 91 6.61 -6.90 -4.71
C PHE A 91 5.74 -8.14 -4.93
N HIS A 92 5.35 -8.35 -6.16
CA HIS A 92 4.59 -9.53 -6.57
C HIS A 92 5.50 -10.76 -6.68
N PRO A 93 5.16 -11.92 -6.09
CA PRO A 93 5.99 -13.12 -6.20
C PRO A 93 6.24 -13.52 -7.66
N GLU A 94 5.31 -13.25 -8.57
CA GLU A 94 5.45 -13.53 -10.00
C GLU A 94 6.50 -12.65 -10.71
N ALA A 95 6.93 -11.56 -10.08
CA ALA A 95 7.95 -10.65 -10.59
C ALA A 95 9.38 -11.08 -10.21
N SER A 96 9.53 -12.03 -9.29
CA SER A 96 10.82 -12.56 -8.83
C SER A 96 10.96 -14.05 -9.17
N GLU A 97 12.14 -14.46 -9.65
CA GLU A 97 12.49 -15.88 -9.81
C GLU A 97 12.86 -16.55 -8.48
N HIS A 98 13.27 -15.75 -7.47
CA HIS A 98 13.74 -16.22 -6.17
C HIS A 98 13.18 -15.34 -5.05
N VAL A 99 11.90 -15.53 -4.69
CA VAL A 99 11.14 -14.71 -3.75
C VAL A 99 11.87 -14.53 -2.41
N ASP A 100 12.41 -15.62 -1.83
CA ASP A 100 13.16 -15.56 -0.57
C ASP A 100 14.39 -14.64 -0.68
N ARG A 101 15.15 -14.73 -1.77
CA ARG A 101 16.33 -13.88 -2.02
C ARG A 101 15.94 -12.42 -2.16
N THR A 102 14.84 -12.11 -2.84
CA THR A 102 14.34 -10.73 -3.01
C THR A 102 13.93 -10.12 -1.67
N LEU A 103 13.23 -10.87 -0.81
CA LEU A 103 12.91 -10.43 0.55
C LEU A 103 14.17 -10.14 1.37
N GLN A 104 15.19 -11.01 1.30
CA GLN A 104 16.47 -10.79 1.97
C GLN A 104 17.20 -9.55 1.43
N LEU A 105 17.17 -9.31 0.10
CA LEU A 105 17.75 -8.13 -0.52
C LEU A 105 17.11 -6.85 0.05
N ILE A 106 15.77 -6.78 0.11
CA ILE A 106 15.06 -5.62 0.65
C ILE A 106 15.48 -5.36 2.11
N LYS A 107 15.56 -6.41 2.93
CA LYS A 107 16.01 -6.27 4.32
C LYS A 107 17.48 -5.87 4.45
N ALA A 108 18.34 -6.36 3.58
CA ALA A 108 19.77 -5.99 3.56
C ALA A 108 19.98 -4.52 3.19
N GLU A 109 19.07 -3.94 2.38
CA GLU A 109 19.06 -2.51 2.05
C GLU A 109 18.43 -1.63 3.17
N GLY A 110 17.98 -2.23 4.28
CA GLY A 110 17.44 -1.52 5.45
C GLY A 110 15.95 -1.19 5.37
N CYS A 111 15.23 -1.71 4.38
CA CYS A 111 13.79 -1.55 4.24
C CYS A 111 13.01 -2.71 4.87
N LYS A 112 11.77 -2.44 5.26
CA LYS A 112 10.78 -3.47 5.57
C LYS A 112 10.32 -4.12 4.28
N SER A 113 10.20 -5.46 4.27
CA SER A 113 9.90 -6.24 3.07
C SER A 113 8.49 -6.79 3.06
N GLY A 114 7.84 -6.85 1.88
CA GLY A 114 6.51 -7.40 1.77
C GLY A 114 6.22 -8.11 0.46
N LEU A 115 5.17 -8.93 0.49
CA LEU A 115 4.65 -9.64 -0.69
C LEU A 115 3.27 -9.09 -1.08
N VAL A 116 3.09 -8.92 -2.38
CA VAL A 116 1.83 -8.46 -2.99
C VAL A 116 1.16 -9.61 -3.72
N PHE A 117 -0.11 -9.84 -3.45
CA PHE A 117 -0.87 -10.90 -4.07
C PHE A 117 -1.97 -10.34 -4.97
N ASN A 118 -1.89 -10.64 -6.27
CA ASN A 118 -2.97 -10.35 -7.21
C ASN A 118 -4.28 -11.06 -6.79
N PRO A 119 -5.45 -10.64 -7.28
CA PRO A 119 -6.71 -11.26 -6.88
C PRO A 119 -6.71 -12.79 -6.99
N ALA A 120 -6.09 -13.36 -8.02
CA ALA A 120 -6.04 -14.80 -8.27
C ALA A 120 -4.76 -15.50 -7.74
N THR A 121 -3.75 -14.76 -7.24
CA THR A 121 -2.51 -15.37 -6.73
C THR A 121 -2.75 -16.04 -5.38
N PRO A 122 -2.41 -17.34 -5.18
CA PRO A 122 -2.60 -18.03 -3.92
C PRO A 122 -1.65 -17.50 -2.82
N LEU A 123 -2.06 -17.65 -1.56
CA LEU A 123 -1.27 -17.22 -0.40
C LEU A 123 -0.17 -18.21 -0.01
N ASP A 124 -0.07 -19.37 -0.66
CA ASP A 124 0.90 -20.43 -0.35
C ASP A 124 2.36 -19.97 -0.39
N TYR A 125 2.66 -18.90 -1.12
CA TYR A 125 3.99 -18.27 -1.09
C TYR A 125 4.43 -17.87 0.33
N LEU A 126 3.51 -17.58 1.24
CA LEU A 126 3.82 -17.23 2.62
C LEU A 126 4.36 -18.40 3.45
N ASN A 127 4.03 -19.64 3.10
CA ASN A 127 4.33 -20.82 3.91
C ASN A 127 5.82 -20.99 4.27
N TYR A 128 6.72 -20.54 3.41
CA TYR A 128 8.17 -20.72 3.60
C TYR A 128 8.95 -19.40 3.78
N VAL A 129 8.27 -18.26 3.77
CA VAL A 129 8.93 -16.94 3.84
C VAL A 129 8.28 -15.98 4.85
N ILE A 130 7.27 -16.41 5.58
CA ILE A 130 6.50 -15.58 6.52
C ILE A 130 7.41 -14.91 7.57
N ASP A 131 8.53 -15.55 7.92
CA ASP A 131 9.52 -15.04 8.85
C ASP A 131 10.32 -13.84 8.33
N LYS A 132 10.25 -13.57 7.04
CA LYS A 132 10.93 -12.46 6.35
C LYS A 132 10.00 -11.35 5.90
N VAL A 133 8.68 -11.53 6.11
CA VAL A 133 7.65 -10.59 5.65
C VAL A 133 7.26 -9.65 6.78
N ASP A 134 7.25 -8.35 6.50
CA ASP A 134 6.79 -7.29 7.41
C ASP A 134 5.43 -6.73 6.96
N MET A 135 5.04 -6.98 5.70
CA MET A 135 3.76 -6.57 5.13
C MET A 135 3.25 -7.58 4.10
N VAL A 136 1.97 -7.91 4.18
CA VAL A 136 1.23 -8.62 3.12
C VAL A 136 0.25 -7.64 2.51
N LEU A 137 0.41 -7.35 1.22
CA LEU A 137 -0.51 -6.52 0.45
C LEU A 137 -1.41 -7.40 -0.41
N LEU A 138 -2.71 -7.26 -0.30
CA LEU A 138 -3.68 -7.91 -1.18
C LEU A 138 -4.25 -6.92 -2.19
N MET A 139 -4.22 -7.29 -3.46
CA MET A 139 -4.89 -6.51 -4.50
C MET A 139 -6.37 -6.87 -4.52
N SER A 140 -7.21 -5.87 -4.40
CA SER A 140 -8.67 -5.97 -4.58
C SER A 140 -9.15 -5.45 -5.95
N VAL A 141 -8.20 -5.19 -6.84
CA VAL A 141 -8.38 -4.90 -8.26
C VAL A 141 -7.25 -5.57 -9.04
N ASN A 142 -7.35 -5.67 -10.36
CA ASN A 142 -6.19 -6.05 -11.16
C ASN A 142 -5.22 -4.86 -11.22
N PRO A 143 -3.91 -5.04 -10.91
CA PRO A 143 -2.95 -3.95 -10.86
C PRO A 143 -2.75 -3.31 -12.25
N GLY A 144 -2.38 -2.00 -12.25
CA GLY A 144 -2.06 -1.25 -13.46
C GLY A 144 -2.76 0.09 -13.59
N PHE A 145 -3.97 0.25 -13.05
CA PHE A 145 -4.74 1.50 -13.15
C PHE A 145 -5.51 1.79 -11.86
N GLY A 146 -5.56 3.07 -11.49
CA GLY A 146 -6.40 3.54 -10.38
C GLY A 146 -7.90 3.61 -10.74
N GLY A 147 -8.75 3.84 -9.72
CA GLY A 147 -10.19 4.11 -9.90
C GLY A 147 -11.06 2.89 -10.21
N GLN A 148 -10.54 1.68 -10.12
CA GLN A 148 -11.28 0.44 -10.38
C GLN A 148 -12.24 0.08 -9.23
N SER A 149 -13.23 -0.77 -9.53
CA SER A 149 -14.17 -1.29 -8.55
C SER A 149 -13.54 -2.41 -7.73
N PHE A 150 -13.80 -2.40 -6.42
CA PHE A 150 -13.38 -3.44 -5.48
C PHE A 150 -13.90 -4.82 -5.88
N ILE A 151 -13.05 -5.83 -5.91
CA ILE A 151 -13.41 -7.23 -6.19
C ILE A 151 -13.88 -7.89 -4.89
N PRO A 152 -15.17 -8.29 -4.75
CA PRO A 152 -15.73 -8.75 -3.48
C PRO A 152 -15.03 -9.97 -2.85
N SER A 153 -14.50 -10.88 -3.67
CA SER A 153 -13.77 -12.07 -3.17
C SER A 153 -12.48 -11.73 -2.43
N ALA A 154 -11.97 -10.49 -2.54
CA ALA A 154 -10.82 -10.03 -1.75
C ALA A 154 -11.11 -10.04 -0.24
N LEU A 155 -12.38 -9.90 0.19
CA LEU A 155 -12.76 -10.01 1.61
C LEU A 155 -12.48 -11.40 2.20
N ASP A 156 -12.76 -12.46 1.44
CA ASP A 156 -12.47 -13.83 1.89
C ASP A 156 -10.97 -14.08 1.94
N LYS A 157 -10.24 -13.57 0.96
CA LYS A 157 -8.78 -13.65 0.92
C LYS A 157 -8.11 -12.86 2.05
N LEU A 158 -8.67 -11.70 2.45
CA LEU A 158 -8.24 -10.97 3.65
C LEU A 158 -8.38 -11.82 4.92
N ARG A 159 -9.54 -12.47 5.11
CA ARG A 159 -9.78 -13.36 6.25
C ARG A 159 -8.80 -14.52 6.30
N GLU A 160 -8.46 -15.08 5.15
CA GLU A 160 -7.45 -16.14 5.03
C GLU A 160 -6.05 -15.62 5.38
N ALA A 161 -5.63 -14.51 4.79
CA ALA A 161 -4.34 -13.90 5.07
C ALA A 161 -4.19 -13.50 6.55
N ARG A 162 -5.24 -12.94 7.16
CA ARG A 162 -5.25 -12.59 8.59
C ARG A 162 -5.02 -13.82 9.47
N LYS A 163 -5.68 -14.94 9.18
CA LYS A 163 -5.46 -16.20 9.89
C LYS A 163 -4.02 -16.71 9.79
N ILE A 164 -3.41 -16.60 8.60
CA ILE A 164 -2.01 -17.00 8.39
C ILE A 164 -1.08 -16.11 9.21
N ILE A 165 -1.30 -14.79 9.19
CA ILE A 165 -0.48 -13.82 9.93
C ILE A 165 -0.61 -14.07 11.43
N ASP A 166 -1.83 -14.20 11.95
CA ASP A 166 -2.08 -14.43 13.38
C ASP A 166 -1.44 -15.75 13.86
N ALA A 167 -1.56 -16.81 13.06
CA ALA A 167 -0.94 -18.11 13.36
C ALA A 167 0.59 -18.04 13.38
N SER A 168 1.21 -17.10 12.66
CA SER A 168 2.66 -16.89 12.68
C SER A 168 3.19 -16.27 13.97
N GLY A 169 2.33 -15.61 14.74
CA GLY A 169 2.67 -14.85 15.93
C GLY A 169 3.57 -13.63 15.67
N ARG A 170 3.65 -13.16 14.43
CA ARG A 170 4.50 -12.04 14.00
C ARG A 170 3.68 -10.77 13.82
N ASP A 171 4.34 -9.64 14.01
CA ASP A 171 3.79 -8.32 13.71
C ASP A 171 3.96 -8.03 12.20
N ILE A 172 2.95 -8.40 11.42
CA ILE A 172 2.92 -8.23 9.96
C ILE A 172 1.69 -7.41 9.60
N ARG A 173 1.89 -6.30 8.89
CA ARG A 173 0.79 -5.48 8.36
C ARG A 173 0.02 -6.25 7.29
N LEU A 174 -1.31 -6.18 7.35
CA LEU A 174 -2.18 -6.66 6.28
C LEU A 174 -2.81 -5.49 5.55
N GLU A 175 -2.25 -5.21 4.40
CA GLU A 175 -2.64 -4.10 3.55
C GLU A 175 -3.57 -4.54 2.43
N ILE A 176 -4.45 -3.66 2.01
CA ILE A 176 -5.37 -3.84 0.89
C ILE A 176 -5.27 -2.67 -0.08
N ASP A 177 -5.17 -2.96 -1.37
CA ASP A 177 -5.13 -1.95 -2.43
C ASP A 177 -6.13 -2.24 -3.53
N GLY A 178 -6.97 -1.24 -3.82
CA GLY A 178 -7.91 -1.22 -4.92
C GLY A 178 -9.36 -1.00 -4.52
N GLY A 179 -9.92 0.12 -4.93
CA GLY A 179 -11.34 0.42 -4.74
C GLY A 179 -11.78 0.65 -3.30
N VAL A 180 -10.86 0.94 -2.39
CA VAL A 180 -11.15 1.30 -0.99
C VAL A 180 -11.79 2.69 -0.96
N LYS A 181 -12.90 2.81 -0.22
CA LYS A 181 -13.73 4.03 -0.08
C LYS A 181 -14.32 4.10 1.33
N VAL A 182 -14.85 5.26 1.70
CA VAL A 182 -15.56 5.46 2.98
C VAL A 182 -16.64 4.41 3.21
N ASN A 183 -17.40 4.04 2.18
CA ASN A 183 -18.55 3.13 2.32
C ASN A 183 -18.21 1.64 2.40
N ASN A 184 -16.94 1.23 2.22
CA ASN A 184 -16.53 -0.18 2.32
C ASN A 184 -15.33 -0.43 3.24
N ILE A 185 -14.64 0.62 3.70
CA ILE A 185 -13.43 0.50 4.52
C ILE A 185 -13.68 -0.25 5.84
N ARG A 186 -14.87 -0.10 6.42
CA ARG A 186 -15.28 -0.84 7.62
C ARG A 186 -15.33 -2.35 7.36
N ASP A 187 -16.05 -2.79 6.33
CA ASP A 187 -16.17 -4.22 5.98
C ASP A 187 -14.80 -4.84 5.68
N ILE A 188 -13.91 -4.06 5.05
CA ILE A 188 -12.55 -4.46 4.74
C ILE A 188 -11.72 -4.63 6.03
N ALA A 189 -11.85 -3.72 6.99
CA ALA A 189 -11.20 -3.82 8.29
C ALA A 189 -11.76 -5.01 9.10
N GLU A 190 -13.07 -5.23 9.09
CA GLU A 190 -13.71 -6.40 9.71
C GLU A 190 -13.27 -7.74 9.07
N ALA A 191 -12.85 -7.71 7.79
CA ALA A 191 -12.24 -8.85 7.12
C ALA A 191 -10.77 -9.10 7.51
N GLY A 192 -10.14 -8.18 8.25
CA GLY A 192 -8.82 -8.35 8.83
C GLY A 192 -7.73 -7.42 8.34
N ALA A 193 -7.99 -6.52 7.39
CA ALA A 193 -7.03 -5.50 6.98
C ALA A 193 -6.77 -4.49 8.11
N ASP A 194 -5.53 -4.03 8.22
CA ASP A 194 -5.13 -2.98 9.15
C ASP A 194 -4.52 -1.75 8.45
N THR A 195 -4.23 -1.86 7.16
CA THR A 195 -3.66 -0.79 6.33
C THR A 195 -4.46 -0.69 5.02
N PHE A 196 -4.87 0.53 4.66
CA PHE A 196 -5.86 0.77 3.60
C PHE A 196 -5.31 1.73 2.55
N VAL A 197 -5.05 1.23 1.35
CA VAL A 197 -4.63 2.06 0.22
C VAL A 197 -5.87 2.69 -0.43
N ALA A 198 -5.91 4.01 -0.46
CA ALA A 198 -6.98 4.78 -1.09
C ALA A 198 -6.39 5.89 -1.97
N GLY A 199 -6.54 5.78 -3.28
CA GLY A 199 -6.06 6.78 -4.24
C GLY A 199 -7.17 7.75 -4.64
N SER A 200 -7.92 7.44 -5.68
CA SER A 200 -8.97 8.30 -6.23
C SER A 200 -10.08 8.65 -5.22
N ALA A 201 -10.32 7.81 -4.22
CA ALA A 201 -11.30 8.09 -3.17
C ALA A 201 -10.87 9.25 -2.26
N ILE A 202 -9.57 9.52 -2.13
CA ILE A 202 -9.03 10.64 -1.35
C ILE A 202 -8.74 11.81 -2.29
N PHE A 203 -7.81 11.67 -3.24
CA PHE A 203 -7.37 12.76 -4.11
C PHE A 203 -8.46 13.29 -5.04
N GLY A 204 -9.46 12.47 -5.40
CA GLY A 204 -10.64 12.89 -6.15
C GLY A 204 -11.75 13.54 -5.31
N ALA A 205 -11.59 13.62 -3.99
CA ALA A 205 -12.57 14.18 -3.06
C ALA A 205 -12.10 15.49 -2.40
N ALA A 206 -11.09 16.14 -2.99
CA ALA A 206 -10.60 17.44 -2.52
C ALA A 206 -11.73 18.46 -2.41
N GLN A 207 -11.75 19.24 -1.32
CA GLN A 207 -12.73 20.29 -1.07
C GLN A 207 -12.05 21.59 -0.68
N ASP A 208 -12.35 22.69 -1.37
CA ASP A 208 -11.84 24.03 -1.06
C ASP A 208 -12.21 24.51 0.37
N SER A 209 -13.23 23.90 0.98
CA SER A 209 -13.67 24.18 2.35
C SER A 209 -12.80 23.51 3.42
N ASP A 210 -12.04 22.49 3.04
CA ASP A 210 -11.17 21.77 3.97
C ASP A 210 -9.84 22.50 4.15
N PRO A 211 -9.32 22.63 5.39
CA PRO A 211 -8.04 23.31 5.64
C PRO A 211 -6.83 22.72 4.90
N ASN A 212 -6.87 21.43 4.63
CA ASN A 212 -5.82 20.67 3.94
C ASN A 212 -6.38 19.87 2.74
N ASP A 213 -7.43 20.36 2.09
CA ASP A 213 -8.09 19.78 0.92
C ASP A 213 -8.78 18.42 1.15
N TYR A 214 -8.30 17.57 2.08
CA TYR A 214 -8.70 16.15 2.24
C TYR A 214 -9.23 15.81 3.64
N ASP A 215 -9.35 16.79 4.55
CA ASP A 215 -9.72 16.55 5.97
C ASP A 215 -11.06 15.80 6.09
N SER A 216 -12.07 16.22 5.34
CA SER A 216 -13.41 15.62 5.39
C SER A 216 -13.42 14.15 4.99
N VAL A 217 -12.74 13.77 3.91
CA VAL A 217 -12.72 12.38 3.43
C VAL A 217 -11.88 11.48 4.33
N VAL A 218 -10.73 11.95 4.80
CA VAL A 218 -9.87 11.18 5.71
C VAL A 218 -10.57 10.97 7.05
N GLN A 219 -11.22 12.02 7.59
CA GLN A 219 -12.00 11.91 8.81
C GLN A 219 -13.17 10.93 8.66
N ALA A 220 -13.91 10.97 7.56
CA ALA A 220 -14.99 10.03 7.30
C ALA A 220 -14.48 8.57 7.24
N MET A 221 -13.31 8.31 6.67
CA MET A 221 -12.68 6.99 6.71
C MET A 221 -12.32 6.58 8.15
N ARG A 222 -11.76 7.49 8.96
CA ARG A 222 -11.46 7.25 10.38
C ARG A 222 -12.71 6.94 11.19
N ASP A 223 -13.80 7.65 10.93
CA ASP A 223 -15.09 7.44 11.61
C ASP A 223 -15.68 6.06 11.32
N GLU A 224 -15.54 5.55 10.08
CA GLU A 224 -15.95 4.18 9.77
C GLU A 224 -15.05 3.13 10.42
N LEU A 225 -13.73 3.34 10.43
CA LEU A 225 -12.78 2.47 11.11
C LEU A 225 -12.99 2.42 12.63
N ALA A 226 -13.43 3.52 13.23
CA ALA A 226 -13.73 3.58 14.66
C ALA A 226 -14.98 2.74 15.07
N LYS A 227 -15.81 2.36 14.09
CA LYS A 227 -17.02 1.52 14.31
C LYS A 227 -16.71 0.02 14.22
N VAL A 228 -15.49 -0.36 13.89
CA VAL A 228 -15.10 -1.78 13.80
C VAL A 228 -15.08 -2.39 15.20
N ASP A 229 -15.91 -3.40 15.43
CA ASP A 229 -15.94 -4.13 16.68
C ASP A 229 -14.69 -5.00 16.80
N VAL A 230 -13.84 -4.70 17.78
CA VAL A 230 -12.69 -5.53 18.14
C VAL A 230 -13.23 -6.79 18.82
N LYS A 231 -13.23 -7.89 18.08
CA LYS A 231 -13.62 -9.21 18.62
C LYS A 231 -12.51 -9.83 19.44
#